data_2862aa7e4d70f56e8df1f9e53cc1dad3
#
_entry.id   2862aa7e4d70f56e8df1f9e53cc1dad3
#
_cell.length_a   1.000
_cell.length_b   1.000
_cell.length_c   1.000
_cell.angle_alpha   90.00
_cell.angle_beta   90.00
_cell.angle_gamma   90.00
#
_symmetry.space_group_name_H-M   'P 1'
#
loop_
_entity.id
_entity.type
_entity.pdbx_description
1 polymer ?
#
loop_
_entity_poly.entity_id
_entity_poly.type
_entity_poly.pdbx_seq_one_letter_code
_entity_poly.pdbx_strand_id
1 'polypeptide(L)'
;MRRLMIILSLGLPIMLMGQKSSDISNSDDKALWEGFQRRIEIAVEQGLITPEQARERCAGFRKRMNINKLEQNTELEEHYNRLGVNNLDRIKKGLLNNGITDNQLDAVLRGMIRLIQGAKVDGNNFEMNPRMQIYFQDRIGLNQEQVQHVMDSSVRIAQRVR
;
A
#
# COMPACT_ATOMS: atom_id res chain seq x y z
N MET A 1 54.69 -32.51 7.89
CA MET A 1 54.18 -31.85 6.70
C MET A 1 52.85 -31.16 7.05
N ARG A 2 52.88 -29.87 7.37
CA ARG A 2 51.70 -29.05 7.71
C ARG A 2 51.16 -28.44 6.43
N ARG A 3 49.99 -28.86 5.99
CA ARG A 3 49.25 -28.22 4.90
C ARG A 3 48.51 -27.02 5.42
N LEU A 4 48.99 -25.84 5.08
CA LEU A 4 48.31 -24.57 5.29
C LEU A 4 47.17 -24.51 4.28
N MET A 5 45.92 -24.59 4.76
CA MET A 5 44.76 -24.23 3.94
C MET A 5 44.58 -22.71 4.00
N ILE A 6 44.92 -22.06 2.90
CA ILE A 6 44.60 -20.66 2.66
C ILE A 6 43.12 -20.60 2.24
N ILE A 7 42.29 -20.15 3.15
CA ILE A 7 40.88 -19.82 2.85
C ILE A 7 40.92 -18.45 2.13
N LEU A 8 40.84 -18.49 0.80
CA LEU A 8 40.62 -17.30 0.00
C LEU A 8 39.17 -16.87 0.22
N SER A 9 38.98 -15.89 1.07
CA SER A 9 37.69 -15.19 1.20
C SER A 9 37.50 -14.31 -0.06
N LEU A 10 36.87 -14.87 -1.07
CA LEU A 10 36.34 -14.11 -2.19
C LEU A 10 35.15 -13.29 -1.69
N GLY A 11 35.47 -12.10 -1.18
CA GLY A 11 34.49 -11.05 -0.98
C GLY A 11 33.91 -10.64 -2.34
N LEU A 12 32.80 -11.26 -2.73
CA LEU A 12 31.97 -10.75 -3.81
C LEU A 12 31.35 -9.44 -3.35
N PRO A 13 31.67 -8.30 -3.98
CA PRO A 13 30.90 -7.10 -3.76
C PRO A 13 29.50 -7.38 -4.28
N ILE A 14 28.55 -7.50 -3.39
CA ILE A 14 27.13 -7.39 -3.74
C ILE A 14 26.97 -5.97 -4.26
N MET A 15 27.13 -5.80 -5.56
CA MET A 15 26.64 -4.59 -6.24
C MET A 15 25.13 -4.56 -5.99
N LEU A 16 24.76 -3.84 -4.95
CA LEU A 16 23.42 -3.31 -4.77
C LEU A 16 23.20 -2.34 -5.93
N MET A 17 22.81 -2.85 -7.09
CA MET A 17 22.22 -2.02 -8.12
C MET A 17 20.98 -1.39 -7.47
N GLY A 18 21.14 -0.11 -7.15
CA GLY A 18 20.07 0.76 -6.68
C GLY A 18 18.99 0.87 -7.76
N GLN A 19 18.14 -0.16 -7.87
CA GLN A 19 16.82 0.07 -8.41
C GLN A 19 16.06 0.84 -7.33
N LYS A 20 15.80 2.10 -7.64
CA LYS A 20 14.83 2.95 -6.97
C LYS A 20 13.56 2.14 -6.74
N SER A 21 13.44 1.52 -5.58
CA SER A 21 12.22 0.85 -5.13
C SER A 21 11.26 1.92 -4.66
N SER A 22 10.59 2.54 -5.62
CA SER A 22 9.51 3.52 -5.37
C SER A 22 8.21 2.86 -4.92
N ASP A 23 8.19 1.56 -4.58
CA ASP A 23 6.92 0.83 -4.52
C ASP A 23 6.67 -0.04 -3.27
N ILE A 24 7.47 0.07 -2.22
CA ILE A 24 7.11 -0.58 -0.94
C ILE A 24 6.63 0.51 0.00
N SER A 25 5.38 0.92 -0.18
CA SER A 25 4.80 2.06 0.52
C SER A 25 3.99 1.71 1.78
N ASN A 26 3.94 0.44 2.19
CA ASN A 26 3.31 0.03 3.45
C ASN A 26 4.37 -0.48 4.43
N SER A 27 4.34 0.00 5.68
CA SER A 27 5.20 -0.50 6.75
C SER A 27 5.08 -2.01 6.94
N ASP A 28 3.89 -2.56 6.73
CA ASP A 28 3.59 -3.98 6.84
C ASP A 28 4.20 -4.79 5.69
N ASP A 29 4.14 -4.27 4.47
CA ASP A 29 4.77 -4.90 3.30
C ASP A 29 6.29 -4.89 3.40
N LYS A 30 6.86 -3.83 3.95
CA LYS A 30 8.29 -3.73 4.23
C LYS A 30 8.72 -4.74 5.27
N ALA A 31 7.99 -4.84 6.38
CA ALA A 31 8.28 -5.81 7.44
C ALA A 31 8.15 -7.26 6.96
N LEU A 32 7.13 -7.56 6.14
CA LEU A 32 6.95 -8.86 5.51
C LEU A 32 8.10 -9.19 4.56
N TRP A 33 8.55 -8.23 3.76
CA TRP A 33 9.67 -8.40 2.85
C TRP A 33 10.98 -8.64 3.60
N GLU A 34 11.30 -7.83 4.62
CA GLU A 34 12.50 -7.99 5.44
C GLU A 34 12.51 -9.34 6.16
N GLY A 35 11.37 -9.75 6.73
CA GLY A 35 11.22 -11.06 7.35
C GLY A 35 11.37 -12.22 6.37
N PHE A 36 10.93 -12.05 5.13
CA PHE A 36 11.11 -13.05 4.08
C PHE A 36 12.59 -13.14 3.65
N GLN A 37 13.26 -12.01 3.41
CA GLN A 37 14.67 -11.96 3.05
C GLN A 37 15.54 -12.66 4.09
N ARG A 38 15.36 -12.32 5.37
CA ARG A 38 16.12 -12.95 6.47
C ARG A 38 15.98 -14.48 6.49
N ARG A 39 14.78 -15.00 6.25
CA ARG A 39 14.56 -16.45 6.16
C ARG A 39 15.26 -17.09 4.96
N ILE A 40 15.28 -16.40 3.83
CA ILE A 40 16.00 -16.85 2.62
C ILE A 40 17.51 -16.85 2.86
N GLU A 41 18.07 -15.81 3.47
CA GLU A 41 19.49 -15.72 3.82
C GLU A 41 19.92 -16.88 4.73
N ILE A 42 19.17 -17.12 5.83
CA ILE A 42 19.43 -18.25 6.72
C ILE A 42 19.38 -19.59 5.97
N ALA A 43 18.42 -19.77 5.07
CA ALA A 43 18.30 -21.02 4.31
C ALA A 43 19.48 -21.23 3.34
N VAL A 44 20.04 -20.16 2.77
CA VAL A 44 21.26 -20.22 1.94
C VAL A 44 22.48 -20.53 2.81
N GLU A 45 22.64 -19.86 3.96
CA GLU A 45 23.73 -20.11 4.90
C GLU A 45 23.75 -21.56 5.42
N GLN A 46 22.56 -22.11 5.65
CA GLN A 46 22.41 -23.51 6.08
C GLN A 46 22.54 -24.53 4.93
N GLY A 47 22.74 -24.07 3.69
CA GLY A 47 22.82 -24.93 2.52
C GLY A 47 21.51 -25.61 2.12
N LEU A 48 20.36 -25.15 2.64
CA LEU A 48 19.04 -25.70 2.35
C LEU A 48 18.53 -25.31 0.97
N ILE A 49 18.99 -24.18 0.45
CA ILE A 49 18.69 -23.69 -0.89
C ILE A 49 19.96 -23.11 -1.53
N THR A 50 20.04 -23.16 -2.86
CA THR A 50 21.13 -22.52 -3.59
C THR A 50 20.89 -21.01 -3.72
N PRO A 51 21.95 -20.21 -3.98
CA PRO A 51 21.80 -18.78 -4.26
C PRO A 51 20.87 -18.49 -5.44
N GLU A 52 20.83 -19.35 -6.45
CA GLU A 52 19.94 -19.23 -7.60
C GLU A 52 18.48 -19.43 -7.18
N GLN A 53 18.20 -20.48 -6.41
CA GLN A 53 16.87 -20.73 -5.85
C GLN A 53 16.41 -19.60 -4.92
N ALA A 54 17.33 -18.99 -4.16
CA ALA A 54 17.05 -17.83 -3.35
C ALA A 54 16.58 -16.64 -4.21
N ARG A 55 17.28 -16.36 -5.32
CA ARG A 55 16.90 -15.28 -6.26
C ARG A 55 15.52 -15.51 -6.87
N GLU A 56 15.24 -16.73 -7.33
CA GLU A 56 13.93 -17.09 -7.89
C GLU A 56 12.80 -16.93 -6.86
N ARG A 57 13.01 -17.36 -5.62
CA ARG A 57 12.03 -17.22 -4.54
C ARG A 57 11.78 -15.74 -4.19
N CYS A 58 12.84 -14.93 -4.15
CA CYS A 58 12.70 -13.49 -3.94
C CYS A 58 11.94 -12.80 -5.08
N ALA A 59 12.25 -13.16 -6.33
CA ALA A 59 11.54 -12.64 -7.49
C ALA A 59 10.04 -13.03 -7.47
N GLY A 60 9.74 -14.29 -7.17
CA GLY A 60 8.38 -14.79 -7.03
C GLY A 60 7.60 -14.13 -5.89
N PHE A 61 8.27 -13.82 -4.77
CA PHE A 61 7.63 -13.11 -3.67
C PHE A 61 7.29 -11.65 -4.05
N ARG A 62 8.22 -10.94 -4.67
CA ARG A 62 7.99 -9.56 -5.18
C ARG A 62 6.83 -9.52 -6.17
N LYS A 63 6.79 -10.49 -7.10
CA LYS A 63 5.70 -10.58 -8.09
C LYS A 63 4.35 -10.77 -7.42
N ARG A 64 4.24 -11.61 -6.38
CA ARG A 64 3.00 -11.81 -5.62
C ARG A 64 2.57 -10.56 -4.87
N MET A 65 3.48 -9.84 -4.23
CA MET A 65 3.17 -8.57 -3.56
C MET A 65 2.63 -7.53 -4.55
N ASN A 66 3.24 -7.41 -5.72
CA ASN A 66 2.77 -6.49 -6.76
C ASN A 66 1.42 -6.92 -7.34
N ILE A 67 1.15 -8.22 -7.48
CA ILE A 67 -0.14 -8.73 -7.93
C ILE A 67 -1.23 -8.39 -6.91
N ASN A 68 -0.99 -8.63 -5.61
CA ASN A 68 -1.97 -8.30 -4.57
C ASN A 68 -2.31 -6.81 -4.57
N LYS A 69 -1.33 -5.93 -4.77
CA LYS A 69 -1.55 -4.49 -4.88
C LYS A 69 -2.35 -4.13 -6.15
N LEU A 70 -2.07 -4.80 -7.26
CA LEU A 70 -2.79 -4.60 -8.53
C LEU A 70 -4.26 -5.04 -8.40
N GLU A 71 -4.51 -6.21 -7.81
CA GLU A 71 -5.86 -6.72 -7.56
C GLU A 71 -6.65 -5.79 -6.63
N GLN A 72 -6.05 -5.30 -5.54
CA GLN A 72 -6.66 -4.35 -4.63
C GLN A 72 -7.01 -3.02 -5.32
N ASN A 73 -6.14 -2.51 -6.19
CA ASN A 73 -6.41 -1.30 -6.96
C ASN A 73 -7.54 -1.51 -7.96
N THR A 74 -7.59 -2.65 -8.63
CA THR A 74 -8.65 -3.00 -9.58
C THR A 74 -10.00 -3.09 -8.86
N GLU A 75 -10.05 -3.75 -7.70
CA GLU A 75 -11.26 -3.83 -6.88
C GLU A 75 -11.76 -2.45 -6.45
N LEU A 76 -10.83 -1.56 -6.04
CA LEU A 76 -11.15 -0.20 -5.64
C LEU A 76 -11.70 0.61 -6.81
N GLU A 77 -11.09 0.50 -7.98
CA GLU A 77 -11.57 1.15 -9.21
C GLU A 77 -12.97 0.67 -9.61
N GLU A 78 -13.22 -0.64 -9.54
CA GLU A 78 -14.55 -1.19 -9.81
C GLU A 78 -15.61 -0.67 -8.84
N HIS A 79 -15.27 -0.51 -7.54
CA HIS A 79 -16.19 0.07 -6.57
C HIS A 79 -16.52 1.53 -6.89
N TYR A 80 -15.54 2.35 -7.25
CA TYR A 80 -15.78 3.72 -7.65
C TYR A 80 -16.56 3.83 -8.96
N ASN A 81 -16.27 2.97 -9.94
CA ASN A 81 -17.03 2.90 -11.19
C ASN A 81 -18.50 2.53 -10.95
N ARG A 82 -18.77 1.58 -10.05
CA ARG A 82 -20.16 1.24 -9.62
C ARG A 82 -20.87 2.41 -8.94
N LEU A 83 -20.13 3.30 -8.30
CA LEU A 83 -20.65 4.54 -7.75
C LEU A 83 -20.78 5.66 -8.81
N GLY A 84 -20.52 5.39 -10.09
CA GLY A 84 -20.58 6.40 -11.16
C GLY A 84 -19.37 7.35 -11.21
N VAL A 85 -18.29 7.02 -10.52
CA VAL A 85 -17.05 7.81 -10.50
C VAL A 85 -16.06 7.24 -11.51
N ASN A 86 -15.99 7.84 -12.67
CA ASN A 86 -15.15 7.36 -13.79
C ASN A 86 -13.70 7.87 -13.75
N ASN A 87 -13.34 8.70 -12.79
CA ASN A 87 -11.99 9.29 -12.70
C ASN A 87 -11.46 9.23 -11.27
N LEU A 88 -11.09 8.03 -10.84
CA LEU A 88 -10.50 7.79 -9.53
C LEU A 88 -9.14 8.51 -9.37
N ASP A 89 -8.35 8.62 -10.44
CA ASP A 89 -7.04 9.28 -10.41
C ASP A 89 -7.13 10.75 -10.05
N ARG A 90 -8.19 11.43 -10.46
CA ARG A 90 -8.44 12.82 -10.08
C ARG A 90 -8.70 12.94 -8.57
N ILE A 91 -9.42 11.98 -7.99
CA ILE A 91 -9.66 11.92 -6.55
C ILE A 91 -8.35 11.66 -5.82
N LYS A 92 -7.59 10.63 -6.22
CA LYS A 92 -6.28 10.30 -5.66
C LYS A 92 -5.36 11.51 -5.65
N LYS A 93 -5.23 12.19 -6.80
CA LYS A 93 -4.41 13.40 -6.94
C LYS A 93 -4.88 14.54 -6.02
N GLY A 94 -6.19 14.72 -5.89
CA GLY A 94 -6.76 15.71 -4.97
C GLY A 94 -6.41 15.43 -3.51
N LEU A 95 -6.50 14.17 -3.09
CA LEU A 95 -6.17 13.73 -1.73
C LEU A 95 -4.66 13.92 -1.42
N LEU A 96 -3.78 13.52 -2.34
CA LEU A 96 -2.34 13.69 -2.22
C LEU A 96 -1.94 15.18 -2.11
N ASN A 97 -2.55 16.04 -2.92
CA ASN A 97 -2.32 17.48 -2.89
C ASN A 97 -2.76 18.14 -1.55
N ASN A 98 -3.64 17.49 -0.80
CA ASN A 98 -4.07 17.91 0.55
C ASN A 98 -3.30 17.19 1.67
N GLY A 99 -2.11 16.66 1.37
CA GLY A 99 -1.18 16.11 2.34
C GLY A 99 -1.52 14.70 2.84
N ILE A 100 -2.47 14.01 2.19
CA ILE A 100 -2.68 12.58 2.44
C ILE A 100 -1.54 11.83 1.78
N THR A 101 -0.87 10.95 2.53
CA THR A 101 0.27 10.19 2.03
C THR A 101 -0.18 8.96 1.22
N ASP A 102 0.72 8.44 0.36
CA ASP A 102 0.45 7.23 -0.41
C ASP A 102 0.07 6.03 0.47
N ASN A 103 0.64 5.96 1.68
CA ASN A 103 0.33 4.90 2.64
C ASN A 103 -1.08 4.98 3.23
N GLN A 104 -1.63 6.19 3.31
CA GLN A 104 -2.97 6.45 3.83
C GLN A 104 -4.03 6.36 2.73
N LEU A 105 -3.62 6.54 1.47
CA LEU A 105 -4.51 6.76 0.34
C LEU A 105 -5.53 5.63 0.14
N ASP A 106 -5.10 4.37 0.16
CA ASP A 106 -6.01 3.22 0.00
C ASP A 106 -7.05 3.15 1.12
N ALA A 107 -6.63 3.31 2.37
CA ALA A 107 -7.52 3.29 3.52
C ALA A 107 -8.52 4.46 3.50
N VAL A 108 -8.07 5.64 3.06
CA VAL A 108 -8.92 6.83 2.87
C VAL A 108 -9.96 6.56 1.78
N LEU A 109 -9.56 6.06 0.62
CA LEU A 109 -10.47 5.78 -0.48
C LEU A 109 -11.52 4.74 -0.12
N ARG A 110 -11.16 3.66 0.61
CA ARG A 110 -12.13 2.68 1.15
C ARG A 110 -13.07 3.30 2.18
N GLY A 111 -12.57 4.19 3.01
CA GLY A 111 -13.39 4.97 3.95
C GLY A 111 -14.39 5.88 3.23
N MET A 112 -13.98 6.55 2.16
CA MET A 112 -14.83 7.39 1.33
C MET A 112 -15.99 6.59 0.69
N ILE A 113 -15.71 5.38 0.18
CA ILE A 113 -16.78 4.49 -0.34
C ILE A 113 -17.85 4.25 0.72
N ARG A 114 -17.44 3.92 1.95
CA ARG A 114 -18.37 3.69 3.06
C ARG A 114 -19.19 4.94 3.38
N LEU A 115 -18.57 6.12 3.32
CA LEU A 115 -19.24 7.39 3.49
C LEU A 115 -20.29 7.63 2.41
N ILE A 116 -19.92 7.45 1.14
CA ILE A 116 -20.80 7.68 -0.01
C ILE A 116 -21.98 6.71 0.01
N GLN A 117 -21.74 5.44 0.34
CA GLN A 117 -22.77 4.40 0.41
C GLN A 117 -23.70 4.58 1.61
N GLY A 118 -23.16 5.02 2.76
CA GLY A 118 -23.89 5.26 3.99
C GLY A 118 -24.57 6.61 4.07
N ALA A 119 -24.39 7.47 3.08
CA ALA A 119 -24.96 8.79 3.04
C ALA A 119 -26.48 8.72 2.92
N LYS A 120 -27.17 9.05 3.99
CA LYS A 120 -28.60 9.38 3.95
C LYS A 120 -28.70 10.83 3.52
N VAL A 121 -29.23 11.04 2.33
CA VAL A 121 -29.49 12.39 1.84
C VAL A 121 -30.91 12.75 2.18
N ASP A 122 -31.06 13.63 3.14
CA ASP A 122 -32.30 14.30 3.44
C ASP A 122 -32.22 15.71 2.82
N GLY A 123 -32.71 15.83 1.59
CA GLY A 123 -32.59 17.06 0.82
C GLY A 123 -31.12 17.44 0.52
N ASN A 124 -30.70 18.64 0.94
CA ASN A 124 -29.31 19.13 0.79
C ASN A 124 -28.41 18.82 2.02
N ASN A 125 -28.95 18.18 3.04
CA ASN A 125 -28.19 17.88 4.24
C ASN A 125 -27.56 16.49 4.14
N PHE A 126 -26.24 16.48 4.23
CA PHE A 126 -25.44 15.28 4.34
C PHE A 126 -25.06 15.09 5.80
N GLU A 127 -25.75 14.20 6.48
CA GLU A 127 -25.43 13.89 7.86
C GLU A 127 -24.36 12.82 7.90
N MET A 128 -23.19 13.21 8.39
CA MET A 128 -22.05 12.34 8.48
C MET A 128 -22.14 11.44 9.71
N ASN A 129 -21.81 10.16 9.53
CA ASN A 129 -21.62 9.26 10.66
C ASN A 129 -20.36 9.71 11.47
N PRO A 130 -20.51 10.17 12.74
CA PRO A 130 -19.38 10.65 13.55
C PRO A 130 -18.32 9.58 13.78
N ARG A 131 -18.67 8.29 13.68
CA ARG A 131 -17.71 7.18 13.74
C ARG A 131 -16.69 7.20 12.61
N MET A 132 -17.04 7.76 11.46
CA MET A 132 -16.11 7.87 10.33
C MET A 132 -15.06 8.95 10.58
N GLN A 133 -15.40 10.03 11.27
CA GLN A 133 -14.40 11.04 11.67
C GLN A 133 -13.36 10.41 12.60
N ILE A 134 -13.80 9.68 13.63
CA ILE A 134 -12.92 8.95 14.55
C ILE A 134 -12.06 7.94 13.77
N TYR A 135 -12.64 7.21 12.82
CA TYR A 135 -11.90 6.27 11.99
C TYR A 135 -10.76 6.94 11.21
N PHE A 136 -11.02 8.07 10.57
CA PHE A 136 -9.99 8.79 9.81
C PHE A 136 -8.90 9.38 10.72
N GLN A 137 -9.26 9.91 11.89
CA GLN A 137 -8.30 10.48 12.84
C GLN A 137 -7.49 9.39 13.55
N ASP A 138 -8.16 8.45 14.20
CA ASP A 138 -7.50 7.52 15.13
C ASP A 138 -6.89 6.30 14.41
N ARG A 139 -7.52 5.82 13.33
CA ARG A 139 -7.06 4.62 12.63
C ARG A 139 -6.16 4.91 11.43
N ILE A 140 -6.44 5.99 10.70
CA ILE A 140 -5.64 6.37 9.52
C ILE A 140 -4.60 7.43 9.88
N GLY A 141 -4.80 8.19 10.98
CA GLY A 141 -3.88 9.22 11.44
C GLY A 141 -4.01 10.52 10.63
N LEU A 142 -5.21 10.84 10.12
CA LEU A 142 -5.44 12.12 9.44
C LEU A 142 -5.61 13.24 10.46
N ASN A 143 -5.08 14.42 10.14
CA ASN A 143 -5.38 15.62 10.90
C ASN A 143 -6.80 16.14 10.57
N GLN A 144 -7.27 17.13 11.33
CA GLN A 144 -8.63 17.66 11.21
C GLN A 144 -8.92 18.26 9.82
N GLU A 145 -7.95 18.95 9.21
CA GLU A 145 -8.10 19.55 7.88
C GLU A 145 -8.21 18.48 6.79
N GLN A 146 -7.39 17.43 6.89
CA GLN A 146 -7.43 16.29 5.98
C GLN A 146 -8.77 15.54 6.08
N VAL A 147 -9.26 15.32 7.30
CA VAL A 147 -10.57 14.72 7.55
C VAL A 147 -11.66 15.57 6.89
N GLN A 148 -11.67 16.88 7.13
CA GLN A 148 -12.67 17.78 6.53
C GLN A 148 -12.62 17.70 5.00
N HIS A 149 -11.42 17.71 4.40
CA HIS A 149 -11.26 17.58 2.95
C HIS A 149 -11.81 16.26 2.40
N VAL A 150 -11.55 15.14 3.08
CA VAL A 150 -12.08 13.80 2.72
C VAL A 150 -13.60 13.81 2.77
N MET A 151 -14.16 14.44 3.80
CA MET A 151 -15.58 14.54 3.99
C MET A 151 -16.25 15.35 2.87
N ASP A 152 -15.74 16.57 2.62
CA ASP A 152 -16.27 17.45 1.56
C ASP A 152 -16.18 16.81 0.18
N SER A 153 -15.11 16.06 -0.05
CA SER A 153 -14.92 15.31 -1.29
C SER A 153 -15.95 14.18 -1.43
N SER A 154 -16.21 13.47 -0.35
CA SER A 154 -17.22 12.40 -0.31
C SER A 154 -18.64 12.93 -0.54
N VAL A 155 -18.97 14.07 0.07
CA VAL A 155 -20.25 14.76 -0.15
C VAL A 155 -20.43 15.14 -1.61
N ARG A 156 -19.42 15.79 -2.21
CA ARG A 156 -19.47 16.19 -3.63
C ARG A 156 -19.64 14.99 -4.57
N ILE A 157 -19.04 13.85 -4.22
CA ILE A 157 -19.21 12.61 -5.00
C ILE A 157 -20.63 12.09 -4.82
N ALA A 158 -21.11 11.96 -3.57
CA ALA A 158 -22.44 11.46 -3.28
C ALA A 158 -23.57 12.28 -3.96
N GLN A 159 -23.38 13.59 -4.08
CA GLN A 159 -24.32 14.49 -4.77
C GLN A 159 -24.34 14.31 -6.30
N ARG A 160 -23.25 13.82 -6.89
CA ARG A 160 -23.14 13.62 -8.35
C ARG A 160 -23.64 12.28 -8.83
N VAL A 161 -23.62 11.29 -8.00
CA VAL A 161 -23.96 9.89 -8.34
C VAL A 161 -25.44 9.55 -8.08
N ARG A 162 -26.23 10.55 -7.75
CA ARG A 162 -27.70 10.47 -7.62
C ARG A 162 -28.41 11.28 -8.68
#